data_5309cee4f5bc9396be12b6e5af48188d
#
_entry.id   5309cee4f5bc9396be12b6e5af48188d
#
_cell.length_a   1.000
_cell.length_b   1.000
_cell.length_c   1.000
_cell.angle_alpha   90.00
_cell.angle_beta   90.00
_cell.angle_gamma   90.00
#
_symmetry.space_group_name_H-M   'P 1'
#
loop_
_entity.id
_entity.type
_entity.pdbx_description
1 polymer ?
#
loop_
_entity_poly.entity_id
_entity_poly.type
_entity_poly.pdbx_seq_one_letter_code
_entity_poly.pdbx_strand_id
1 'polypeptide(L)'
;MAHLSPIPARILKQSATLRVCSGVDMWQEPTWTETALGSICIQPSNETRKTKDNTEAVLRSLCFVDAVRSTPRGLDFDAMQHQSERNGQPMALVFQGTPYTVLTVETLYDDTGQLHHWELGLV
;
A
#
# COMPACT_ATOMS: atom_id res chain seq x y z
N MET A 1 -11.69 12.46 -23.88
CA MET A 1 -10.52 12.19 -23.04
C MET A 1 -10.29 10.69 -22.94
N ALA A 2 -9.07 10.26 -23.20
CA ALA A 2 -8.74 8.86 -23.12
C ALA A 2 -8.34 8.52 -21.67
N HIS A 3 -8.74 7.36 -21.22
CA HIS A 3 -8.22 6.82 -19.97
C HIS A 3 -6.75 6.45 -20.13
N LEU A 4 -5.98 6.60 -19.06
CA LEU A 4 -4.66 6.00 -19.02
C LEU A 4 -4.83 4.47 -19.00
N SER A 5 -4.00 3.79 -19.77
CA SER A 5 -3.99 2.33 -19.74
C SER A 5 -3.58 1.85 -18.35
N PRO A 6 -4.10 0.70 -17.90
CA PRO A 6 -3.63 0.09 -16.66
C PRO A 6 -2.12 -0.18 -16.73
N ILE A 7 -1.49 -0.31 -15.57
CA ILE A 7 -0.09 -0.71 -15.50
C ILE A 7 0.06 -2.04 -16.25
N PRO A 8 1.04 -2.17 -17.16
CA PRO A 8 1.17 -3.40 -17.95
C PRO A 8 1.31 -4.65 -17.07
N ALA A 9 0.56 -5.68 -17.42
CA ALA A 9 0.59 -6.93 -16.64
C ALA A 9 1.99 -7.54 -16.54
N ARG A 10 2.85 -7.28 -17.55
CA ARG A 10 4.20 -7.84 -17.57
C ARG A 10 5.08 -7.35 -16.41
N ILE A 11 4.76 -6.19 -15.80
CA ILE A 11 5.52 -5.67 -14.66
C ILE A 11 4.81 -5.90 -13.34
N LEU A 12 3.56 -6.36 -13.35
CA LEU A 12 2.79 -6.66 -12.17
C LEU A 12 2.89 -8.16 -11.86
N LYS A 13 4.10 -8.60 -11.48
CA LYS A 13 4.39 -10.04 -11.33
C LYS A 13 4.63 -10.47 -9.89
N GLN A 14 4.47 -9.57 -8.95
CA GLN A 14 4.81 -9.87 -7.57
C GLN A 14 3.56 -9.98 -6.73
N SER A 15 3.73 -10.54 -5.55
CA SER A 15 2.68 -10.66 -4.55
C SER A 15 3.27 -10.35 -3.19
N ALA A 16 2.42 -9.94 -2.27
CA ALA A 16 2.82 -9.61 -0.92
C ALA A 16 1.62 -9.75 0.00
N THR A 17 1.86 -9.71 1.31
CA THR A 17 0.79 -9.74 2.30
C THR A 17 0.70 -8.39 2.98
N LEU A 18 -0.47 -7.76 2.90
CA LEU A 18 -0.75 -6.51 3.59
C LEU A 18 -1.30 -6.83 4.97
N ARG A 19 -0.79 -6.15 6.00
CA ARG A 19 -1.20 -6.35 7.38
C ARG A 19 -1.75 -5.05 7.95
N VAL A 20 -2.99 -5.10 8.41
CA VAL A 20 -3.69 -3.97 9.02
C VAL A 20 -4.04 -4.35 10.46
N CYS A 21 -3.67 -3.50 11.42
CA CYS A 21 -4.07 -3.75 12.80
C CYS A 21 -5.58 -3.48 12.93
N SER A 22 -6.33 -4.52 13.25
CA SER A 22 -7.78 -4.47 13.36
C SER A 22 -8.28 -4.23 14.78
N GLY A 23 -7.37 -4.23 15.74
CA GLY A 23 -7.71 -3.99 17.14
C GLY A 23 -6.63 -4.50 18.08
N VAL A 24 -6.98 -4.63 19.34
CA VAL A 24 -6.13 -5.26 20.35
C VAL A 24 -6.95 -6.32 21.07
N ASP A 25 -6.28 -7.37 21.55
CA ASP A 25 -6.94 -8.40 22.33
C ASP A 25 -7.01 -8.03 23.81
N MET A 26 -7.51 -8.95 24.64
CA MET A 26 -7.64 -8.70 26.09
C MET A 26 -6.28 -8.52 26.79
N TRP A 27 -5.19 -8.92 26.15
CA TRP A 27 -3.82 -8.80 26.69
C TRP A 27 -3.12 -7.55 26.16
N GLN A 28 -3.84 -6.66 25.46
CA GLN A 28 -3.30 -5.46 24.81
C GLN A 28 -2.33 -5.78 23.67
N GLU A 29 -2.40 -7.00 23.14
CA GLU A 29 -1.59 -7.39 21.98
C GLU A 29 -2.35 -7.04 20.69
N PRO A 30 -1.67 -6.52 19.66
CA PRO A 30 -2.34 -6.17 18.42
C PRO A 30 -2.87 -7.40 17.69
N THR A 31 -4.05 -7.27 17.11
CA THR A 31 -4.62 -8.27 16.22
C THR A 31 -4.55 -7.75 14.79
N TRP A 32 -4.25 -8.63 13.85
CA TRP A 32 -3.96 -8.25 12.47
C TRP A 32 -4.93 -8.90 11.50
N THR A 33 -5.39 -8.13 10.54
CA THR A 33 -6.08 -8.63 9.35
C THR A 33 -5.07 -8.68 8.23
N GLU A 34 -4.90 -9.85 7.62
CA GLU A 34 -3.97 -10.04 6.52
C GLU A 34 -4.72 -10.16 5.19
N THR A 35 -4.22 -9.47 4.19
CA THR A 35 -4.79 -9.50 2.84
C THR A 35 -3.68 -9.84 1.87
N ALA A 36 -3.86 -10.90 1.10
CA ALA A 36 -2.90 -11.28 0.06
C ALA A 36 -3.11 -10.36 -1.15
N LEU A 37 -2.07 -9.62 -1.51
CA LEU A 37 -2.06 -8.79 -2.71
C LEU A 37 -1.38 -9.54 -3.85
N GLY A 38 -2.01 -9.56 -5.00
CA GLY A 38 -1.45 -10.18 -6.19
C GLY A 38 -1.36 -9.20 -7.34
N SER A 39 -0.52 -9.50 -8.32
CA SER A 39 -0.30 -8.67 -9.51
C SER A 39 0.06 -7.25 -9.11
N ILE A 40 1.11 -7.10 -8.34
CA ILE A 40 1.65 -5.83 -7.89
C ILE A 40 3.09 -5.71 -8.34
N CYS A 41 3.66 -4.51 -8.22
CA CYS A 41 5.05 -4.26 -8.55
C CYS A 41 5.71 -3.58 -7.37
N ILE A 42 6.79 -4.17 -6.84
CA ILE A 42 7.56 -3.60 -5.75
C ILE A 42 8.96 -3.31 -6.30
N GLN A 43 9.37 -2.06 -6.20
CA GLN A 43 10.67 -1.60 -6.71
C GLN A 43 11.44 -0.92 -5.59
N PRO A 44 12.77 -1.15 -5.51
CA PRO A 44 13.61 -0.38 -4.61
C PRO A 44 13.49 1.11 -4.94
N SER A 45 13.53 1.94 -3.91
CA SER A 45 13.43 3.38 -4.06
C SER A 45 14.27 4.06 -3.01
N ASN A 46 14.76 5.26 -3.33
CA ASN A 46 15.36 6.16 -2.35
C ASN A 46 14.70 7.53 -2.41
N GLU A 47 13.47 7.57 -2.93
CA GLU A 47 12.73 8.81 -3.00
C GLU A 47 12.40 9.34 -1.62
N THR A 48 12.38 10.66 -1.51
CA THR A 48 11.92 11.35 -0.30
C THR A 48 10.45 11.70 -0.47
N ARG A 49 9.63 11.30 0.49
CA ARG A 49 8.19 11.60 0.49
C ARG A 49 7.80 12.26 1.79
N LYS A 50 6.81 13.13 1.73
CA LYS A 50 6.24 13.72 2.93
C LYS A 50 5.24 12.77 3.58
N THR A 51 5.31 12.69 4.89
CA THR A 51 4.38 11.90 5.70
C THR A 51 3.16 12.75 6.06
N LYS A 52 2.20 12.14 6.75
CA LYS A 52 0.97 12.83 7.17
C LYS A 52 1.23 14.00 8.11
N ASP A 53 2.28 13.92 8.94
CA ASP A 53 2.65 14.97 9.86
C ASP A 53 3.60 15.99 9.22
N ASN A 54 3.70 15.98 7.90
CA ASN A 54 4.48 16.93 7.09
C ASN A 54 6.00 16.83 7.30
N THR A 55 6.48 15.71 7.84
CA THR A 55 7.91 15.42 7.88
C THR A 55 8.33 14.67 6.61
N GLU A 56 9.62 14.66 6.32
CA GLU A 56 10.15 13.94 5.16
C GLU A 56 10.74 12.61 5.59
N ALA A 57 10.55 11.60 4.75
CA ALA A 57 11.13 10.29 4.95
C ALA A 57 11.69 9.77 3.63
N VAL A 58 12.83 9.07 3.72
CA VAL A 58 13.42 8.40 2.57
C VAL A 58 12.88 6.99 2.50
N LEU A 59 12.27 6.63 1.38
CA LEU A 59 11.66 5.32 1.18
C LEU A 59 12.71 4.27 0.84
N ARG A 60 12.47 3.04 1.26
CA ARG A 60 13.26 1.87 0.84
C ARG A 60 12.73 1.25 -0.43
N SER A 61 11.41 1.27 -0.62
CA SER A 61 10.75 0.66 -1.76
C SER A 61 9.43 1.37 -2.03
N LEU A 62 8.93 1.21 -3.26
CA LEU A 62 7.60 1.62 -3.66
C LEU A 62 6.83 0.40 -4.14
N CYS A 63 5.57 0.29 -3.69
CA CYS A 63 4.67 -0.75 -4.15
C CYS A 63 3.58 -0.11 -5.02
N PHE A 64 3.47 -0.58 -6.26
CA PHE A 64 2.46 -0.13 -7.20
C PHE A 64 1.33 -1.13 -7.24
N VAL A 65 0.12 -0.67 -6.96
CA VAL A 65 -1.10 -1.48 -6.97
C VAL A 65 -2.03 -0.90 -8.02
N ASP A 66 -2.28 -1.65 -9.09
CA ASP A 66 -3.12 -1.19 -10.19
C ASP A 66 -4.60 -1.35 -9.84
N ALA A 67 -5.42 -0.37 -10.25
CA ALA A 67 -6.84 -0.40 -9.91
C ALA A 67 -7.61 -1.52 -10.60
N VAL A 68 -7.11 -1.97 -11.76
CA VAL A 68 -7.82 -2.96 -12.59
C VAL A 68 -7.19 -4.35 -12.46
N ARG A 69 -5.86 -4.44 -12.50
CA ARG A 69 -5.14 -5.71 -12.64
C ARG A 69 -4.68 -6.32 -11.33
N SER A 70 -4.45 -5.48 -10.32
CA SER A 70 -4.04 -6.00 -9.00
C SER A 70 -5.24 -6.58 -8.26
N THR A 71 -4.99 -7.56 -7.40
CA THR A 71 -6.04 -8.24 -6.64
C THR A 71 -5.74 -8.19 -5.15
N PRO A 72 -6.75 -8.14 -4.29
CA PRO A 72 -8.17 -7.95 -4.59
C PRO A 72 -8.45 -6.53 -5.10
N ARG A 73 -9.50 -6.36 -5.85
CA ARG A 73 -9.92 -5.04 -6.33
C ARG A 73 -10.71 -4.31 -5.24
N GLY A 74 -10.78 -2.98 -5.37
CA GLY A 74 -11.66 -2.18 -4.53
C GLY A 74 -11.15 -1.92 -3.12
N LEU A 75 -9.87 -2.19 -2.84
CA LEU A 75 -9.29 -1.88 -1.54
C LEU A 75 -9.04 -0.38 -1.44
N ASP A 76 -9.37 0.18 -0.27
CA ASP A 76 -9.06 1.56 0.06
C ASP A 76 -7.88 1.57 1.01
N PHE A 77 -6.67 1.71 0.46
CA PHE A 77 -5.45 1.63 1.25
C PHE A 77 -5.33 2.79 2.23
N ASP A 78 -5.88 3.95 1.90
CA ASP A 78 -5.85 5.10 2.80
C ASP A 78 -6.70 4.82 4.04
N ALA A 79 -7.91 4.29 3.87
CA ALA A 79 -8.77 3.90 4.98
C ALA A 79 -8.14 2.78 5.81
N MET A 80 -7.50 1.82 5.16
CA MET A 80 -6.81 0.72 5.84
C MET A 80 -5.64 1.23 6.69
N GLN A 81 -4.88 2.18 6.18
CA GLN A 81 -3.79 2.79 6.94
C GLN A 81 -4.33 3.54 8.17
N HIS A 82 -5.40 4.30 8.00
CA HIS A 82 -6.04 5.01 9.13
C HIS A 82 -6.54 4.03 10.19
N GLN A 83 -7.16 2.93 9.78
CA GLN A 83 -7.65 1.92 10.72
C GLN A 83 -6.50 1.33 11.55
N SER A 84 -5.41 0.97 10.89
CA SER A 84 -4.26 0.39 11.56
C SER A 84 -3.66 1.37 12.59
N GLU A 85 -3.49 2.62 12.18
CA GLU A 85 -2.92 3.64 13.05
C GLU A 85 -3.82 3.98 14.23
N ARG A 86 -5.13 3.98 14.03
CA ARG A 86 -6.08 4.16 15.16
C ARG A 86 -5.96 3.05 16.20
N ASN A 87 -5.56 1.88 15.79
CA ASN A 87 -5.34 0.74 16.67
C ASN A 87 -3.91 0.66 17.21
N GLY A 88 -3.11 1.71 16.96
CA GLY A 88 -1.80 1.85 17.56
C GLY A 88 -0.64 1.23 16.79
N GLN A 89 -0.88 0.72 15.59
CA GLN A 89 0.16 0.06 14.80
C GLN A 89 0.18 0.60 13.37
N PRO A 90 1.37 0.78 12.78
CA PRO A 90 1.43 1.12 11.35
C PRO A 90 0.96 -0.04 10.49
N MET A 91 0.38 0.28 9.34
CA MET A 91 0.10 -0.73 8.33
C MET A 91 1.42 -1.30 7.80
N ALA A 92 1.48 -2.59 7.56
CA ALA A 92 2.70 -3.26 7.16
C ALA A 92 2.48 -4.07 5.88
N LEU A 93 3.56 -4.30 5.14
CA LEU A 93 3.56 -5.13 3.95
C LEU A 93 4.70 -6.13 4.07
N VAL A 94 4.39 -7.42 3.95
CA VAL A 94 5.40 -8.47 3.99
C VAL A 94 5.64 -8.95 2.56
N PHE A 95 6.85 -8.75 2.08
CA PHE A 95 7.27 -9.13 0.73
C PHE A 95 8.48 -10.03 0.81
N GLN A 96 8.35 -11.25 0.28
CA GLN A 96 9.42 -12.26 0.29
C GLN A 96 9.99 -12.48 1.71
N GLY A 97 9.10 -12.56 2.68
CA GLY A 97 9.46 -12.78 4.07
C GLY A 97 10.00 -11.56 4.81
N THR A 98 10.15 -10.42 4.15
CA THR A 98 10.65 -9.19 4.76
C THR A 98 9.48 -8.25 5.05
N PRO A 99 9.31 -7.83 6.32
CA PRO A 99 8.28 -6.86 6.66
C PRO A 99 8.74 -5.44 6.35
N TYR A 100 7.85 -4.65 5.77
CA TYR A 100 8.03 -3.22 5.54
C TYR A 100 6.90 -2.48 6.22
N THR A 101 7.20 -1.28 6.73
CA THR A 101 6.15 -0.37 7.17
C THR A 101 5.62 0.40 5.97
N VAL A 102 4.30 0.45 5.81
CA VAL A 102 3.67 1.31 4.81
C VAL A 102 3.56 2.70 5.40
N LEU A 103 4.45 3.58 4.98
CA LEU A 103 4.53 4.93 5.55
C LEU A 103 3.64 5.91 4.83
N THR A 104 3.61 5.85 3.49
CA THR A 104 2.80 6.76 2.68
C THR A 104 1.87 5.98 1.77
N VAL A 105 0.67 6.53 1.56
CA VAL A 105 -0.32 5.98 0.63
C VAL A 105 -0.71 7.12 -0.29
N GLU A 106 -0.41 6.97 -1.57
CA GLU A 106 -0.80 7.93 -2.59
C GLU A 106 -1.81 7.32 -3.54
N THR A 107 -2.88 8.06 -3.78
CA THR A 107 -3.93 7.67 -4.71
C THR A 107 -3.73 8.45 -5.98
N LEU A 108 -3.51 7.76 -7.09
CA LEU A 108 -3.27 8.42 -8.37
C LEU A 108 -4.44 8.15 -9.32
N TYR A 109 -4.91 9.23 -9.92
CA TYR A 109 -6.06 9.21 -10.81
C TYR A 109 -5.62 9.46 -12.24
N ASP A 110 -6.39 8.94 -13.19
CA ASP A 110 -6.20 9.31 -14.59
C ASP A 110 -6.81 10.67 -14.87
N ASP A 111 -6.69 11.15 -16.11
CA ASP A 111 -7.18 12.47 -16.48
C ASP A 111 -8.71 12.55 -16.59
N THR A 112 -9.42 11.43 -16.44
CA THR A 112 -10.88 11.40 -16.35
C THR A 112 -11.39 11.41 -14.91
N GLY A 113 -10.47 11.40 -13.93
CA GLY A 113 -10.81 11.35 -12.50
C GLY A 113 -11.04 9.96 -11.95
N GLN A 114 -10.77 8.92 -12.74
CA GLN A 114 -10.88 7.54 -12.26
C GLN A 114 -9.57 7.09 -11.63
N LEU A 115 -9.68 6.25 -10.61
CA LEU A 115 -8.52 5.69 -9.96
C LEU A 115 -7.69 4.89 -10.95
N HIS A 116 -6.42 5.23 -11.08
CA HIS A 116 -5.48 4.52 -11.94
C HIS A 116 -4.66 3.51 -11.13
N HIS A 117 -4.02 3.96 -10.07
CA HIS A 117 -3.24 3.08 -9.21
C HIS A 117 -2.96 3.72 -7.86
N TRP A 118 -2.42 2.90 -6.96
CA TRP A 118 -1.93 3.33 -5.65
C TRP A 118 -0.41 3.19 -5.63
N GLU A 119 0.26 4.10 -4.94
CA GLU A 119 1.68 3.97 -4.62
C GLU A 119 1.84 3.92 -3.11
N LEU A 120 2.34 2.80 -2.62
CA LEU A 120 2.60 2.60 -1.21
C LEU A 120 4.08 2.80 -0.96
N GLY A 121 4.43 3.81 -0.16
CA GLY A 121 5.81 4.07 0.22
C GLY A 121 6.21 3.20 1.40
N LEU A 122 7.27 2.43 1.22
CA LEU A 122 7.71 1.42 2.17
C LEU A 122 9.04 1.82 2.82
N VAL A 123 9.12 1.64 4.12
CA VAL A 123 10.35 1.86 4.90
C VAL A 123 10.70 0.65 5.76
#